data_342221de05daa3e38cc0dfed524e3388
#
_entry.id   342221de05daa3e38cc0dfed524e3388
#
_cell.length_a   1.000
_cell.length_b   1.000
_cell.length_c   1.000
_cell.angle_alpha   90.00
_cell.angle_beta   90.00
_cell.angle_gamma   90.00
#
_symmetry.space_group_name_H-M   'P 1'
#
loop_
_entity.id
_entity.type
_entity.pdbx_description
1 polymer ?
#
loop_
_entity_poly.entity_id
_entity_poly.type
_entity_poly.pdbx_seq_one_letter_code
_entity_poly.pdbx_strand_id
1 'polypeptide(L)'
;MARKPLIAGNWKMNLNHLEAVATVQKLAFALPKEYYEKVDVAVTVPFTDIRSVQTVVEGDKLSITYGAQDVSQHASGAYTGEVSAEMLAKLGCAWVVVGHSERREYHGETDGQVAAKAKAALGQGV
;
A
#
# COMPACT_ATOMS: atom_id res chain seq x y z
N MET A 1 -9.89 -2.06 -23.87
CA MET A 1 -10.33 -2.74 -22.65
C MET A 1 -10.74 -1.72 -21.61
N ALA A 2 -11.88 -1.96 -21.01
CA ALA A 2 -12.34 -1.09 -19.92
C ALA A 2 -11.41 -1.22 -18.71
N ARG A 3 -11.14 -0.10 -18.04
CA ARG A 3 -10.42 -0.11 -16.76
C ARG A 3 -11.28 -0.76 -15.69
N LYS A 4 -10.66 -1.59 -14.88
CA LYS A 4 -11.31 -2.16 -13.71
C LYS A 4 -11.28 -1.11 -12.58
N PRO A 5 -12.42 -0.77 -11.96
CA PRO A 5 -12.43 0.18 -10.85
C PRO A 5 -11.58 -0.32 -9.69
N LEU A 6 -10.91 0.61 -9.02
CA LEU A 6 -10.14 0.35 -7.82
C LEU A 6 -10.91 0.87 -6.60
N ILE A 7 -11.18 -0.01 -5.65
CA ILE A 7 -11.75 0.35 -4.35
C ILE A 7 -10.62 0.23 -3.33
N ALA A 8 -10.09 1.37 -2.92
CA ALA A 8 -8.93 1.42 -2.04
C ALA A 8 -9.30 2.01 -0.68
N GLY A 9 -8.97 1.29 0.38
CA GLY A 9 -9.13 1.76 1.76
C GLY A 9 -7.80 2.27 2.30
N ASN A 10 -7.71 3.56 2.57
CA ASN A 10 -6.55 4.13 3.25
C ASN A 10 -6.77 4.07 4.76
N TRP A 11 -5.98 3.25 5.45
CA TRP A 11 -6.11 3.09 6.90
C TRP A 11 -5.55 4.27 7.69
N LYS A 12 -4.77 5.12 7.03
CA LYS A 12 -4.07 6.23 7.71
C LYS A 12 -3.20 5.70 8.84
N MET A 13 -3.08 6.42 9.94
CA MET A 13 -2.26 5.96 11.07
C MET A 13 -3.15 5.24 12.08
N ASN A 14 -3.68 4.10 11.66
CA ASN A 14 -4.56 3.27 12.50
C ASN A 14 -4.20 1.80 12.34
N LEU A 15 -4.48 1.04 13.38
CA LEU A 15 -4.30 -0.40 13.48
C LEU A 15 -2.83 -0.82 13.57
N ASN A 16 -2.53 -1.61 14.56
CA ASN A 16 -1.23 -2.27 14.68
C ASN A 16 -1.21 -3.55 13.83
N HIS A 17 -0.07 -4.22 13.77
CA HIS A 17 0.11 -5.39 12.91
C HIS A 17 -0.82 -6.56 13.28
N LEU A 18 -1.19 -6.72 14.55
CA LEU A 18 -2.12 -7.78 14.97
C LEU A 18 -3.55 -7.45 14.56
N GLU A 19 -3.97 -6.20 14.77
CA GLU A 19 -5.27 -5.71 14.33
C GLU A 19 -5.40 -5.73 12.80
N ALA A 20 -4.31 -5.48 12.10
CA ALA A 20 -4.26 -5.54 10.64
C ALA A 20 -4.62 -6.92 10.11
N VAL A 21 -4.07 -7.97 10.71
CA VAL A 21 -4.38 -9.36 10.33
C VAL A 21 -5.87 -9.63 10.48
N ALA A 22 -6.44 -9.30 11.65
CA ALA A 22 -7.85 -9.52 11.93
C ALA A 22 -8.76 -8.73 10.97
N THR A 23 -8.40 -7.49 10.68
CA THR A 23 -9.19 -6.62 9.79
C THR A 23 -9.19 -7.13 8.36
N VAL A 24 -8.04 -7.54 7.83
CA VAL A 24 -7.95 -8.11 6.48
C VAL A 24 -8.76 -9.41 6.38
N GLN A 25 -8.69 -10.26 7.38
CA GLN A 25 -9.47 -11.50 7.42
C GLN A 25 -10.97 -11.22 7.42
N LYS A 26 -11.43 -10.27 8.23
CA LYS A 26 -12.84 -9.86 8.26
C LYS A 26 -13.30 -9.30 6.92
N LEU A 27 -12.49 -8.46 6.31
CA LEU A 27 -12.80 -7.86 5.01
C LEU A 27 -12.89 -8.94 3.93
N ALA A 28 -11.93 -9.85 3.89
CA ALA A 28 -11.91 -10.96 2.93
C ALA A 28 -13.13 -11.86 3.09
N PHE A 29 -13.51 -12.16 4.34
CA PHE A 29 -14.68 -12.98 4.62
C PHE A 29 -15.99 -12.30 4.21
N ALA A 30 -16.06 -10.97 4.34
CA ALA A 30 -17.28 -10.21 4.04
C ALA A 30 -17.50 -9.97 2.54
N LEU A 31 -16.45 -10.05 1.73
CA LEU A 31 -16.53 -9.74 0.30
C LEU A 31 -16.75 -11.01 -0.53
N PRO A 32 -17.87 -11.13 -1.26
CA PRO A 32 -18.09 -12.24 -2.17
C PRO A 32 -17.05 -12.28 -3.28
N LYS A 33 -16.71 -13.49 -3.74
CA LYS A 33 -15.75 -13.72 -4.80
C LYS A 33 -16.03 -12.93 -6.07
N GLU A 34 -17.32 -12.76 -6.39
CA GLU A 34 -17.77 -12.07 -7.59
C GLU A 34 -17.34 -10.61 -7.65
N TYR A 35 -17.12 -9.98 -6.50
CA TYR A 35 -16.68 -8.58 -6.45
C TYR A 35 -15.30 -8.41 -7.07
N TYR A 36 -14.40 -9.37 -6.84
CA TYR A 36 -13.04 -9.28 -7.36
C TYR A 36 -12.95 -9.44 -8.88
N GLU A 37 -13.98 -9.96 -9.50
CA GLU A 37 -14.07 -10.02 -10.95
C GLU A 37 -14.37 -8.64 -11.55
N LYS A 38 -15.06 -7.78 -10.80
CA LYS A 38 -15.55 -6.48 -11.24
C LYS A 38 -14.68 -5.32 -10.79
N VAL A 39 -14.06 -5.44 -9.63
CA VAL A 39 -13.26 -4.36 -9.03
C VAL A 39 -11.99 -4.91 -8.42
N ASP A 40 -10.94 -4.10 -8.41
CA ASP A 40 -9.77 -4.36 -7.59
C ASP A 40 -10.02 -3.80 -6.20
N VAL A 41 -9.75 -4.60 -5.19
CA VAL A 41 -9.87 -4.19 -3.78
C VAL A 41 -8.47 -4.09 -3.20
N ALA A 42 -8.15 -2.93 -2.65
CA ALA A 42 -6.85 -2.67 -2.06
C ALA A 42 -6.98 -2.03 -0.68
N VAL A 43 -6.02 -2.32 0.17
CA VAL A 43 -5.82 -1.62 1.44
C VAL A 43 -4.43 -1.01 1.44
N THR A 44 -4.32 0.26 1.83
CA THR A 44 -3.02 0.89 2.06
C THR A 44 -2.85 1.06 3.57
N VAL A 45 -1.81 0.46 4.09
CA VAL A 45 -1.61 0.26 5.52
C VAL A 45 -0.30 0.90 5.99
N PRO A 46 -0.17 1.21 7.29
CA PRO A 46 1.11 1.65 7.84
C PRO A 46 2.24 0.67 7.53
N PHE A 47 3.45 1.16 7.36
CA PHE A 47 4.61 0.32 7.06
C PHE A 47 4.75 -0.87 8.00
N THR A 48 4.47 -0.67 9.28
CA THR A 48 4.57 -1.71 10.31
C THR A 48 3.63 -2.88 10.12
N ASP A 49 2.59 -2.71 9.29
CA ASP A 49 1.55 -3.72 9.09
C ASP A 49 1.74 -4.51 7.79
N ILE A 50 2.56 -4.02 6.86
CA ILE A 50 2.64 -4.59 5.51
C ILE A 50 3.05 -6.05 5.51
N ARG A 51 4.09 -6.40 6.28
CA ARG A 51 4.57 -7.79 6.32
C ARG A 51 3.51 -8.75 6.88
N SER A 52 2.78 -8.33 7.90
CA SER A 52 1.68 -9.13 8.46
C SER A 52 0.54 -9.30 7.47
N VAL A 53 0.18 -8.24 6.77
CA VAL A 53 -0.84 -8.30 5.71
C VAL A 53 -0.39 -9.22 4.58
N GLN A 54 0.86 -9.11 4.14
CA GLN A 54 1.44 -10.02 3.14
C GLN A 54 1.27 -11.48 3.56
N THR A 55 1.62 -11.81 4.79
CA THR A 55 1.56 -13.18 5.29
C THR A 55 0.15 -13.75 5.22
N VAL A 56 -0.85 -12.96 5.60
CA VAL A 56 -2.26 -13.36 5.56
C VAL A 56 -2.76 -13.52 4.12
N VAL A 57 -2.47 -12.52 3.28
CA VAL A 57 -2.93 -12.52 1.89
C VAL A 57 -2.34 -13.71 1.13
N GLU A 58 -1.06 -13.96 1.28
CA GLU A 58 -0.39 -15.08 0.62
C GLU A 58 -0.81 -16.43 1.23
N GLY A 59 -0.84 -16.51 2.56
CA GLY A 59 -1.16 -17.75 3.27
C GLY A 59 -2.57 -18.24 3.00
N ASP A 60 -3.54 -17.34 3.03
CA ASP A 60 -4.95 -17.64 2.81
C ASP A 60 -5.38 -17.47 1.34
N LYS A 61 -4.45 -17.14 0.45
CA LYS A 61 -4.70 -16.93 -0.99
C LYS A 61 -5.82 -15.94 -1.23
N LEU A 62 -5.77 -14.80 -0.54
CA LEU A 62 -6.78 -13.76 -0.67
C LEU A 62 -6.61 -12.97 -1.96
N SER A 63 -7.72 -12.48 -2.52
CA SER A 63 -7.71 -11.64 -3.71
C SER A 63 -7.55 -10.15 -3.39
N ILE A 64 -7.59 -9.76 -2.13
CA ILE A 64 -7.29 -8.39 -1.70
C ILE A 64 -5.83 -8.10 -2.01
N THR A 65 -5.58 -6.94 -2.60
CA THR A 65 -4.23 -6.42 -2.77
C THR A 65 -3.94 -5.40 -1.67
N TYR A 66 -2.68 -5.10 -1.48
CA TYR A 66 -2.26 -4.18 -0.42
C TYR A 66 -1.13 -3.28 -0.90
N GLY A 67 -0.94 -2.21 -0.18
CA GLY A 67 0.10 -1.26 -0.50
C GLY A 67 0.49 -0.41 0.69
N ALA A 68 1.39 0.53 0.43
CA ALA A 68 1.94 1.43 1.41
C ALA A 68 1.30 2.82 1.32
N GLN A 69 1.53 3.63 2.34
CA GLN A 69 0.97 4.98 2.47
C GLN A 69 2.00 6.07 2.12
N ASP A 70 3.20 5.67 1.81
CA ASP A 70 4.31 6.53 1.41
C ASP A 70 5.43 5.67 0.83
N VAL A 71 6.39 6.31 0.19
CA VAL A 71 7.60 5.67 -0.33
C VAL A 71 8.70 6.70 -0.42
N SER A 72 9.95 6.28 -0.24
CA SER A 72 11.10 7.14 -0.46
C SER A 72 11.31 7.41 -1.95
N GLN A 73 11.76 8.62 -2.27
CA GLN A 73 12.23 8.95 -3.62
C GLN A 73 13.62 8.35 -3.89
N HIS A 74 14.30 7.88 -2.86
CA HIS A 74 15.67 7.37 -2.94
C HIS A 74 15.68 5.85 -2.99
N ALA A 75 16.66 5.29 -3.70
CA ALA A 75 16.77 3.85 -3.85
C ALA A 75 17.35 3.18 -2.60
N SER A 76 18.27 3.82 -1.93
CA SER A 76 18.93 3.32 -0.73
C SER A 76 19.77 4.42 -0.11
N GLY A 77 20.38 4.15 1.03
CA GLY A 77 21.39 5.02 1.60
C GLY A 77 21.02 5.65 2.94
N ALA A 78 21.60 6.81 3.22
CA ALA A 78 21.52 7.48 4.51
C ALA A 78 20.23 8.30 4.64
N TYR A 79 19.11 7.63 4.61
CA TYR A 79 17.77 8.22 4.73
C TYR A 79 17.01 7.54 5.85
N THR A 80 17.54 7.69 7.06
CA THR A 80 17.02 7.01 8.25
C THR A 80 15.51 7.19 8.40
N GLY A 81 14.79 6.08 8.53
CA GLY A 81 13.34 6.07 8.69
C GLY A 81 12.54 5.98 7.40
N GLU A 82 13.18 6.14 6.25
CA GLU A 82 12.49 6.01 4.97
C GLU A 82 12.44 4.56 4.50
N VAL A 83 11.43 4.25 3.70
CA VAL A 83 11.21 2.93 3.12
C VAL A 83 11.27 3.06 1.61
N SER A 84 12.16 2.28 0.98
CA SER A 84 12.36 2.36 -0.47
C SER A 84 11.29 1.61 -1.26
N ALA A 85 11.15 1.97 -2.54
CA ALA A 85 10.26 1.26 -3.45
C ALA A 85 10.66 -0.21 -3.63
N GLU A 86 11.96 -0.51 -3.61
CA GLU A 86 12.45 -1.89 -3.67
C GLU A 86 11.95 -2.72 -2.48
N MET A 87 12.00 -2.15 -1.27
CA MET A 87 11.49 -2.82 -0.07
C MET A 87 10.01 -3.13 -0.20
N LEU A 88 9.23 -2.17 -0.71
CA LEU A 88 7.79 -2.35 -0.91
C LEU A 88 7.49 -3.41 -1.97
N ALA A 89 8.25 -3.41 -3.06
CA ALA A 89 8.10 -4.42 -4.12
C ALA A 89 8.38 -5.83 -3.58
N LYS A 90 9.42 -6.00 -2.77
CA LYS A 90 9.74 -7.29 -2.14
C LYS A 90 8.66 -7.76 -1.18
N LEU A 91 7.97 -6.83 -0.54
CA LEU A 91 6.82 -7.13 0.31
C LEU A 91 5.54 -7.44 -0.47
N GLY A 92 5.59 -7.38 -1.80
CA GLY A 92 4.44 -7.69 -2.63
C GLY A 92 3.41 -6.55 -2.72
N CYS A 93 3.80 -5.33 -2.37
CA CYS A 93 2.90 -4.18 -2.51
C CYS A 93 2.54 -3.96 -3.98
N ALA A 94 1.23 -3.91 -4.26
CA ALA A 94 0.70 -3.60 -5.59
C ALA A 94 0.45 -2.10 -5.76
N TRP A 95 0.36 -1.37 -4.66
CA TRP A 95 -0.05 0.02 -4.63
C TRP A 95 0.80 0.82 -3.66
N VAL A 96 0.91 2.11 -3.91
CA VAL A 96 1.46 3.06 -2.93
C VAL A 96 0.75 4.40 -3.09
N VAL A 97 0.42 5.02 -1.96
CA VAL A 97 -0.10 6.38 -1.95
C VAL A 97 1.09 7.33 -1.90
N VAL A 98 1.13 8.28 -2.82
CA VAL A 98 2.15 9.34 -2.83
C VAL A 98 1.47 10.71 -2.81
N GLY A 99 2.07 11.66 -2.11
CA GLY A 99 1.58 13.03 -2.10
C GLY A 99 0.21 13.22 -1.47
N HIS A 100 -0.17 12.34 -0.54
CA HIS A 100 -1.44 12.50 0.19
C HIS A 100 -1.49 13.89 0.84
N SER A 101 -2.66 14.51 0.87
CA SER A 101 -2.83 15.87 1.39
C SER A 101 -2.27 16.05 2.80
N GLU A 102 -2.40 15.05 3.66
CA GLU A 102 -1.85 15.07 5.01
C GLU A 102 -0.31 15.16 4.99
N ARG A 103 0.35 14.47 4.06
CA ARG A 103 1.80 14.54 3.94
C ARG A 103 2.27 15.88 3.40
N ARG A 104 1.52 16.46 2.49
CA ARG A 104 1.79 17.82 2.00
C ARG A 104 1.65 18.85 3.11
N GLU A 105 0.61 18.71 3.93
CA GLU A 105 0.32 19.63 5.03
C GLU A 105 1.30 19.48 6.19
N TYR A 106 1.55 18.25 6.65
CA TYR A 106 2.32 18.02 7.87
C TYR A 106 3.81 17.78 7.63
N HIS A 107 4.21 17.37 6.44
CA HIS A 107 5.60 17.06 6.10
C HIS A 107 6.17 17.95 5.00
N GLY A 108 5.38 18.89 4.49
CA GLY A 108 5.85 19.85 3.50
C GLY A 108 6.22 19.22 2.15
N GLU A 109 5.60 18.11 1.77
CA GLU A 109 5.91 17.48 0.49
C GLU A 109 5.52 18.38 -0.67
N THR A 110 6.45 18.55 -1.62
CA THR A 110 6.26 19.35 -2.81
C THR A 110 5.86 18.49 -4.00
N ASP A 111 5.34 19.10 -5.05
CA ASP A 111 5.03 18.40 -6.30
C ASP A 111 6.24 17.66 -6.87
N GLY A 112 7.42 18.26 -6.78
CA GLY A 112 8.66 17.64 -7.25
C GLY A 112 9.01 16.38 -6.47
N GLN A 113 8.87 16.41 -5.15
CA GLN A 113 9.10 15.25 -4.30
C GLN A 113 8.09 14.14 -4.59
N VAL A 114 6.82 14.49 -4.74
CA VAL A 114 5.75 13.53 -5.04
C VAL A 114 5.99 12.88 -6.41
N ALA A 115 6.37 13.65 -7.41
CA ALA A 115 6.72 13.12 -8.72
C ALA A 115 7.90 12.15 -8.65
N ALA A 116 8.93 12.47 -7.87
CA ALA A 116 10.09 11.60 -7.66
C ALA A 116 9.71 10.30 -6.96
N LYS A 117 8.83 10.36 -5.96
CA LYS A 117 8.31 9.17 -5.27
C LYS A 117 7.51 8.28 -6.21
N ALA A 118 6.62 8.86 -7.01
CA ALA A 118 5.85 8.13 -8.01
C ALA A 118 6.75 7.42 -9.02
N LYS A 119 7.80 8.11 -9.48
CA LYS A 119 8.75 7.56 -10.42
C LYS A 119 9.53 6.39 -9.80
N ALA A 120 9.96 6.52 -8.55
CA ALA A 120 10.65 5.45 -7.83
C ALA A 120 9.77 4.21 -7.70
N ALA A 121 8.50 4.38 -7.34
CA ALA A 121 7.55 3.28 -7.22
C ALA A 121 7.32 2.58 -8.56
N LEU A 122 7.04 3.33 -9.60
CA LEU A 122 6.84 2.78 -10.95
C LEU A 122 8.07 2.02 -11.45
N GLY A 123 9.26 2.50 -11.13
CA GLY A 123 10.52 1.84 -11.50
C GLY A 123 10.70 0.46 -10.87
N GLN A 124 10.01 0.17 -9.76
CA GLN A 124 10.02 -1.13 -9.09
C GLN A 124 8.73 -1.93 -9.32
N GLY A 125 7.83 -1.44 -10.15
CA GLY A 125 6.60 -2.14 -10.48
C GLY A 125 5.50 -2.03 -9.41
N VAL A 126 5.58 -1.00 -8.60
CA VAL A 126 4.56 -0.73 -7.57
C VAL A 126 3.54 0.30 -8.05
#